data_fa3a1dfec0540bb663f69eee3ec2b8b4
#
_entry.id   fa3a1dfec0540bb663f69eee3ec2b8b4
#
_cell.length_a   1.000
_cell.length_b   1.000
_cell.length_c   1.000
_cell.angle_alpha   90.00
_cell.angle_beta   90.00
_cell.angle_gamma   90.00
#
_symmetry.space_group_name_H-M   'P 1'
#
loop_
_entity.id
_entity.type
_entity.pdbx_description
1 polymer ?
#
loop_
_entity_poly.entity_id
_entity_poly.type
_entity_poly.pdbx_seq_one_letter_code
_entity_poly.pdbx_strand_id
1 'polypeptide(L)'
;MEKYDAVIIGFGKGGKTLAGFLAGKGQNVALVEKSDKMYGGTCINVGCIPSKKLVNSTKVLKDKGLSSIEDKEKFYTESIENKNTLIGALRGKNYEMLASKENITVYDGIGSFVSKNVVNVENNGENIQIEGEKIFINTGSTTIIPNIKGISESNYVYTSTSLMELKELPKKLTIIGAGYIGLEFASMYSEFGSEVTVIDMSDRLMPREDEEIAERVKAILEAKGIKFLLKSKIEEISDRNDKGYVKISGENGESEVESDAILVAIGRKPNTEGLNLEAAGVKTDERGAVAVDETLKTTADNIWAMGDVKGGLQFTYISLDDFRIIRDNVYGNGSRTINDRNVIPYSVFINPPLSRVGMTEKEAVEKGYEVKTGRLEAMAIPKGKIEGVTDGLLKTVVDAKTDKILGCTLLCNTSHEMINVVAAAIKAEQKYTFLKDMIFTHPTMSEALNDLFGSVK
;
A
#
# COMPACT_ATOMS: atom_id res chain seq x y z
N MET A 1 12.88 5.29 -36.22
CA MET A 1 12.74 5.46 -34.77
C MET A 1 11.86 6.67 -34.55
N GLU A 2 10.74 6.48 -33.88
CA GLU A 2 9.80 7.57 -33.55
C GLU A 2 10.34 8.42 -32.42
N LYS A 3 10.05 9.75 -32.47
CA LYS A 3 10.53 10.74 -31.52
C LYS A 3 9.37 11.35 -30.73
N TYR A 4 9.59 11.49 -29.43
CA TYR A 4 8.61 12.03 -28.48
C TYR A 4 9.24 13.12 -27.60
N ASP A 5 8.45 14.10 -27.20
CA ASP A 5 8.86 15.09 -26.20
C ASP A 5 9.04 14.41 -24.83
N ALA A 6 8.26 13.34 -24.56
CA ALA A 6 8.39 12.56 -23.34
C ALA A 6 8.11 11.06 -23.56
N VAL A 7 8.91 10.21 -22.95
CA VAL A 7 8.68 8.77 -22.82
C VAL A 7 8.45 8.45 -21.35
N ILE A 8 7.35 7.74 -21.05
CA ILE A 8 7.00 7.31 -19.69
C ILE A 8 6.99 5.79 -19.64
N ILE A 9 7.80 5.19 -18.77
CA ILE A 9 7.88 3.74 -18.60
C ILE A 9 7.05 3.36 -17.36
N GLY A 10 5.88 2.78 -17.57
CA GLY A 10 4.91 2.37 -16.54
C GLY A 10 3.66 3.24 -16.49
N PHE A 11 2.50 2.58 -16.56
CA PHE A 11 1.16 3.20 -16.55
C PHE A 11 0.62 3.43 -15.12
N GLY A 12 1.50 3.57 -14.12
CA GLY A 12 1.15 3.83 -12.73
C GLY A 12 0.51 5.20 -12.50
N LYS A 13 0.09 5.49 -11.26
CA LYS A 13 -0.63 6.73 -10.91
C LYS A 13 0.13 8.00 -11.30
N GLY A 14 1.43 8.07 -11.04
CA GLY A 14 2.26 9.22 -11.42
C GLY A 14 2.41 9.32 -12.94
N GLY A 15 2.80 8.22 -13.60
CA GLY A 15 3.06 8.17 -15.05
C GLY A 15 1.85 8.55 -15.88
N LYS A 16 0.69 7.92 -15.64
CA LYS A 16 -0.53 8.26 -16.37
C LYS A 16 -1.01 9.70 -16.15
N THR A 17 -0.81 10.23 -14.93
CA THR A 17 -1.19 11.61 -14.63
C THR A 17 -0.27 12.59 -15.33
N LEU A 18 1.04 12.28 -15.39
CA LEU A 18 2.03 13.05 -16.13
C LEU A 18 1.75 13.00 -17.64
N ALA A 19 1.48 11.81 -18.21
CA ALA A 19 1.13 11.67 -19.62
C ALA A 19 -0.05 12.57 -20.02
N GLY A 20 -1.13 12.52 -19.24
CA GLY A 20 -2.30 13.36 -19.48
C GLY A 20 -2.02 14.87 -19.37
N PHE A 21 -1.15 15.27 -18.43
CA PHE A 21 -0.72 16.66 -18.26
C PHE A 21 0.12 17.15 -19.45
N LEU A 22 1.12 16.36 -19.86
CA LEU A 22 2.03 16.69 -20.97
C LEU A 22 1.26 16.80 -22.30
N ALA A 23 0.38 15.84 -22.56
CA ALA A 23 -0.50 15.89 -23.73
C ALA A 23 -1.41 17.13 -23.73
N GLY A 24 -1.92 17.53 -22.57
CA GLY A 24 -2.67 18.78 -22.41
C GLY A 24 -1.82 20.07 -22.64
N LYS A 25 -0.50 19.94 -22.65
CA LYS A 25 0.43 21.01 -23.04
C LYS A 25 0.84 20.93 -24.52
N GLY A 26 0.24 20.03 -25.29
CA GLY A 26 0.54 19.83 -26.72
C GLY A 26 1.79 18.99 -26.99
N GLN A 27 2.36 18.31 -25.98
CA GLN A 27 3.53 17.45 -26.16
C GLN A 27 3.11 16.07 -26.68
N ASN A 28 3.98 15.50 -27.54
CA ASN A 28 3.87 14.12 -28.00
C ASN A 28 4.47 13.18 -26.94
N VAL A 29 3.68 12.25 -26.45
CA VAL A 29 4.03 11.36 -25.33
C VAL A 29 3.95 9.90 -25.73
N ALA A 30 5.02 9.14 -25.51
CA ALA A 30 4.97 7.68 -25.50
C ALA A 30 4.77 7.17 -24.07
N LEU A 31 3.81 6.30 -23.88
CA LEU A 31 3.54 5.63 -22.59
C LEU A 31 3.69 4.12 -22.77
N VAL A 32 4.71 3.56 -22.13
CA VAL A 32 5.06 2.13 -22.23
C VAL A 32 4.51 1.37 -21.04
N GLU A 33 3.76 0.29 -21.27
CA GLU A 33 3.27 -0.60 -20.20
C GLU A 33 3.49 -2.06 -20.59
N LYS A 34 4.04 -2.84 -19.67
CA LYS A 34 4.42 -4.24 -19.92
C LYS A 34 3.24 -5.19 -20.16
N SER A 35 2.02 -4.79 -19.80
CA SER A 35 0.85 -5.64 -19.89
C SER A 35 -0.44 -4.82 -19.97
N ASP A 36 -1.31 -5.17 -20.90
CA ASP A 36 -2.67 -4.65 -21.05
C ASP A 36 -3.51 -4.83 -19.77
N LYS A 37 -3.16 -5.82 -18.94
CA LYS A 37 -3.79 -6.06 -17.62
C LYS A 37 -3.34 -5.09 -16.53
N MET A 38 -2.36 -4.22 -16.82
CA MET A 38 -1.78 -3.31 -15.82
C MET A 38 -2.05 -1.82 -16.09
N TYR A 39 -2.89 -1.47 -17.08
CA TYR A 39 -3.27 -0.08 -17.30
C TYR A 39 -3.90 0.55 -16.05
N GLY A 40 -3.30 1.66 -15.59
CA GLY A 40 -3.62 2.28 -14.32
C GLY A 40 -2.71 1.90 -13.15
N GLY A 41 -1.81 0.92 -13.36
CA GLY A 41 -0.78 0.49 -12.42
C GLY A 41 -1.28 -0.42 -11.28
N THR A 42 -0.37 -0.70 -10.35
CA THR A 42 -0.56 -1.63 -9.21
C THR A 42 -1.82 -1.34 -8.40
N CYS A 43 -2.10 -0.08 -8.07
CA CYS A 43 -3.22 0.31 -7.21
C CYS A 43 -4.57 -0.17 -7.76
N ILE A 44 -4.81 0.02 -9.06
CA ILE A 44 -6.08 -0.37 -9.71
C ILE A 44 -6.17 -1.87 -9.88
N ASN A 45 -5.08 -2.50 -10.35
CA ASN A 45 -5.15 -3.85 -10.88
C ASN A 45 -4.89 -4.94 -9.84
N VAL A 46 -3.90 -4.73 -8.95
CA VAL A 46 -3.38 -5.78 -8.06
C VAL A 46 -3.08 -5.31 -6.63
N GLY A 47 -3.46 -4.08 -6.27
CA GLY A 47 -3.14 -3.48 -4.98
C GLY A 47 -4.37 -2.95 -4.22
N CYS A 48 -4.46 -1.62 -4.10
CA CYS A 48 -5.43 -0.96 -3.21
C CYS A 48 -6.89 -1.27 -3.58
N ILE A 49 -7.26 -1.14 -4.86
CA ILE A 49 -8.67 -1.27 -5.29
C ILE A 49 -9.17 -2.71 -5.11
N PRO A 50 -8.49 -3.75 -5.64
CA PRO A 50 -8.96 -5.13 -5.44
C PRO A 50 -9.02 -5.53 -3.97
N SER A 51 -7.99 -5.24 -3.17
CA SER A 51 -7.99 -5.62 -1.77
C SER A 51 -9.09 -4.90 -0.97
N LYS A 52 -9.31 -3.59 -1.18
CA LYS A 52 -10.36 -2.84 -0.48
C LYS A 52 -11.78 -3.20 -0.96
N LYS A 53 -11.92 -3.64 -2.22
CA LYS A 53 -13.19 -4.22 -2.69
C LYS A 53 -13.51 -5.50 -1.92
N LEU A 54 -12.53 -6.38 -1.68
CA LEU A 54 -12.70 -7.59 -0.90
C LEU A 54 -12.93 -7.30 0.60
N VAL A 55 -12.18 -6.35 1.19
CA VAL A 55 -12.44 -5.87 2.56
C VAL A 55 -13.87 -5.34 2.70
N ASN A 56 -14.38 -4.60 1.71
CA ASN A 56 -15.79 -4.17 1.74
C ASN A 56 -16.76 -5.35 1.61
N SER A 57 -16.40 -6.38 0.84
CA SER A 57 -17.24 -7.59 0.71
C SER A 57 -17.40 -8.30 2.06
N THR A 58 -16.38 -8.34 2.92
CA THR A 58 -16.52 -8.97 4.26
C THR A 58 -17.52 -8.23 5.16
N LYS A 59 -17.61 -6.90 5.03
CA LYS A 59 -18.65 -6.12 5.72
C LYS A 59 -20.04 -6.49 5.22
N VAL A 60 -20.21 -6.57 3.90
CA VAL A 60 -21.48 -6.98 3.27
C VAL A 60 -21.86 -8.40 3.67
N LEU A 61 -20.90 -9.32 3.76
CA LEU A 61 -21.12 -10.70 4.24
C LEU A 61 -21.70 -10.70 5.64
N LYS A 62 -21.13 -9.92 6.56
CA LYS A 62 -21.61 -9.76 7.94
C LYS A 62 -23.02 -9.15 7.97
N ASP A 63 -23.27 -8.08 7.19
CA ASP A 63 -24.57 -7.41 7.14
C ASP A 63 -25.68 -8.33 6.60
N LYS A 64 -25.34 -9.24 5.69
CA LYS A 64 -26.27 -10.27 5.19
C LYS A 64 -26.53 -11.42 6.19
N GLY A 65 -25.77 -11.51 7.28
CA GLY A 65 -25.89 -12.57 8.27
C GLY A 65 -25.48 -13.96 7.77
N LEU A 66 -24.65 -14.04 6.70
CA LEU A 66 -24.19 -15.31 6.14
C LEU A 66 -23.18 -15.96 7.09
N SER A 67 -23.55 -17.08 7.71
CA SER A 67 -22.73 -17.72 8.74
C SER A 67 -22.28 -19.12 8.39
N SER A 68 -23.02 -19.86 7.53
CA SER A 68 -22.61 -21.19 7.09
C SER A 68 -21.34 -21.15 6.25
N ILE A 69 -20.54 -22.22 6.28
CA ILE A 69 -19.33 -22.32 5.45
C ILE A 69 -19.68 -22.25 3.96
N GLU A 70 -20.72 -22.97 3.53
CA GLU A 70 -21.19 -23.01 2.16
C GLU A 70 -21.60 -21.61 1.64
N ASP A 71 -22.37 -20.86 2.45
CA ASP A 71 -22.75 -19.48 2.09
C ASP A 71 -21.53 -18.56 1.96
N LYS A 72 -20.55 -18.71 2.86
CA LYS A 72 -19.31 -17.92 2.83
C LYS A 72 -18.45 -18.23 1.60
N GLU A 73 -18.27 -19.51 1.26
CA GLU A 73 -17.55 -19.95 0.07
C GLU A 73 -18.20 -19.40 -1.21
N LYS A 74 -19.52 -19.54 -1.31
CA LYS A 74 -20.27 -18.97 -2.44
C LYS A 74 -20.13 -17.45 -2.53
N PHE A 75 -20.30 -16.76 -1.41
CA PHE A 75 -20.17 -15.30 -1.36
C PHE A 75 -18.75 -14.82 -1.66
N TYR A 76 -17.73 -15.57 -1.26
CA TYR A 76 -16.34 -15.30 -1.61
C TYR A 76 -16.14 -15.37 -3.13
N THR A 77 -16.62 -16.44 -3.79
CA THR A 77 -16.54 -16.59 -5.26
C THR A 77 -17.23 -15.41 -5.97
N GLU A 78 -18.44 -15.04 -5.54
CA GLU A 78 -19.16 -13.87 -6.05
C GLU A 78 -18.38 -12.56 -5.82
N SER A 79 -17.69 -12.45 -4.69
CA SER A 79 -16.87 -11.28 -4.35
C SER A 79 -15.63 -11.14 -5.26
N ILE A 80 -15.00 -12.26 -5.63
CA ILE A 80 -13.89 -12.30 -6.60
C ILE A 80 -14.37 -11.84 -7.99
N GLU A 81 -15.52 -12.32 -8.45
CA GLU A 81 -16.10 -11.93 -9.74
C GLU A 81 -16.47 -10.43 -9.78
N ASN A 82 -17.11 -9.94 -8.72
CA ASN A 82 -17.45 -8.51 -8.56
C ASN A 82 -16.20 -7.63 -8.51
N LYS A 83 -15.14 -8.09 -7.85
CA LYS A 83 -13.83 -7.42 -7.84
C LYS A 83 -13.27 -7.35 -9.27
N ASN A 84 -13.26 -8.47 -10.00
CA ASN A 84 -12.72 -8.53 -11.36
C ASN A 84 -13.51 -7.64 -12.34
N THR A 85 -14.82 -7.59 -12.22
CA THR A 85 -15.68 -6.68 -13.01
C THR A 85 -15.32 -5.22 -12.76
N LEU A 86 -15.19 -4.81 -11.50
CA LEU A 86 -14.79 -3.44 -11.13
C LEU A 86 -13.41 -3.08 -11.70
N ILE A 87 -12.43 -3.98 -11.53
CA ILE A 87 -11.07 -3.76 -12.02
C ILE A 87 -11.04 -3.63 -13.54
N GLY A 88 -11.75 -4.51 -14.26
CA GLY A 88 -11.86 -4.47 -15.72
C GLY A 88 -12.40 -3.13 -16.22
N ALA A 89 -13.49 -2.64 -15.61
CA ALA A 89 -14.08 -1.35 -15.94
C ALA A 89 -13.12 -0.17 -15.67
N LEU A 90 -12.44 -0.18 -14.52
CA LEU A 90 -11.50 0.87 -14.17
C LEU A 90 -10.24 0.85 -15.06
N ARG A 91 -9.75 -0.33 -15.42
CA ARG A 91 -8.62 -0.53 -16.33
C ARG A 91 -8.94 0.02 -17.72
N GLY A 92 -10.07 -0.38 -18.31
CA GLY A 92 -10.53 0.11 -19.61
C GLY A 92 -10.67 1.64 -19.63
N LYS A 93 -11.32 2.21 -18.60
CA LYS A 93 -11.45 3.67 -18.47
C LYS A 93 -10.09 4.38 -18.39
N ASN A 94 -9.10 3.80 -17.68
CA ASN A 94 -7.77 4.39 -17.60
C ASN A 94 -7.03 4.35 -18.93
N TYR A 95 -7.17 3.27 -19.69
CA TYR A 95 -6.63 3.15 -21.04
C TYR A 95 -7.24 4.19 -21.98
N GLU A 96 -8.58 4.21 -22.13
CA GLU A 96 -9.32 5.10 -22.99
C GLU A 96 -9.02 6.57 -22.73
N MET A 97 -8.91 6.97 -21.46
CA MET A 97 -8.61 8.35 -21.05
C MET A 97 -7.30 8.90 -21.64
N LEU A 98 -6.34 8.03 -21.93
CA LEU A 98 -5.04 8.40 -22.51
C LEU A 98 -4.96 8.01 -24.00
N ALA A 99 -5.32 6.80 -24.37
CA ALA A 99 -5.23 6.30 -25.74
C ALA A 99 -6.15 7.05 -26.73
N SER A 100 -7.19 7.72 -26.25
CA SER A 100 -8.05 8.58 -27.09
C SER A 100 -7.45 9.95 -27.44
N LYS A 101 -6.29 10.30 -26.90
CA LYS A 101 -5.61 11.57 -27.18
C LYS A 101 -4.68 11.39 -28.38
N GLU A 102 -4.80 12.25 -29.39
CA GLU A 102 -4.01 12.17 -30.64
C GLU A 102 -2.50 12.25 -30.42
N ASN A 103 -2.06 12.90 -29.35
CA ASN A 103 -0.65 13.10 -29.01
C ASN A 103 -0.16 12.18 -27.88
N ILE A 104 -0.87 11.09 -27.60
CA ILE A 104 -0.39 10.00 -26.73
C ILE A 104 -0.38 8.69 -27.51
N THR A 105 0.80 8.07 -27.60
CA THR A 105 0.93 6.69 -28.10
C THR A 105 1.17 5.76 -26.93
N VAL A 106 0.30 4.76 -26.75
CA VAL A 106 0.48 3.69 -25.76
C VAL A 106 1.15 2.51 -26.43
N TYR A 107 2.28 2.10 -25.88
CA TYR A 107 3.02 0.91 -26.30
C TYR A 107 2.84 -0.21 -25.27
N ASP A 108 2.36 -1.34 -25.76
CA ASP A 108 2.38 -2.57 -24.97
C ASP A 108 3.73 -3.26 -25.12
N GLY A 109 4.38 -3.55 -24.01
CA GLY A 109 5.67 -4.24 -24.01
C GLY A 109 6.57 -3.81 -22.85
N ILE A 110 7.68 -4.52 -22.72
CA ILE A 110 8.70 -4.27 -21.70
C ILE A 110 9.65 -3.19 -22.19
N GLY A 111 9.61 -2.04 -21.49
CA GLY A 111 10.53 -0.93 -21.76
C GLY A 111 11.90 -1.15 -21.14
N SER A 112 12.97 -0.96 -21.90
CA SER A 112 14.36 -0.98 -21.41
C SER A 112 15.19 0.09 -22.08
N PHE A 113 16.20 0.61 -21.38
CA PHE A 113 17.08 1.63 -21.94
C PHE A 113 18.10 1.04 -22.92
N VAL A 114 18.24 1.67 -24.08
CA VAL A 114 19.33 1.45 -25.03
C VAL A 114 20.41 2.52 -24.84
N SER A 115 19.97 3.73 -24.51
CA SER A 115 20.83 4.88 -24.17
C SER A 115 20.05 5.87 -23.32
N LYS A 116 20.65 6.98 -22.92
CA LYS A 116 19.99 8.03 -22.13
C LYS A 116 18.72 8.63 -22.76
N ASN A 117 18.55 8.49 -24.08
CA ASN A 117 17.40 9.05 -24.81
C ASN A 117 16.57 7.99 -25.54
N VAL A 118 17.06 6.73 -25.63
CA VAL A 118 16.42 5.68 -26.42
C VAL A 118 15.94 4.55 -25.52
N VAL A 119 14.65 4.23 -25.65
CA VAL A 119 13.99 3.12 -24.98
C VAL A 119 13.61 2.07 -26.02
N ASN A 120 13.99 0.83 -25.78
CA ASN A 120 13.50 -0.33 -26.50
C ASN A 120 12.21 -0.82 -25.84
N VAL A 121 11.20 -1.09 -26.64
CA VAL A 121 9.95 -1.73 -26.21
C VAL A 121 9.91 -3.12 -26.83
N GLU A 122 9.99 -4.15 -26.00
CA GLU A 122 9.89 -5.54 -26.43
C GLU A 122 8.49 -6.07 -26.19
N ASN A 123 7.84 -6.59 -27.23
CA ASN A 123 6.53 -7.22 -27.16
C ASN A 123 6.52 -8.50 -28.02
N ASN A 124 6.38 -9.68 -27.39
CA ASN A 124 6.31 -10.98 -28.05
C ASN A 124 7.46 -11.27 -29.05
N GLY A 125 8.68 -10.80 -28.73
CA GLY A 125 9.88 -10.95 -29.55
C GLY A 125 10.07 -9.86 -30.61
N GLU A 126 9.12 -8.97 -30.81
CA GLU A 126 9.28 -7.76 -31.61
C GLU A 126 9.91 -6.65 -30.77
N ASN A 127 10.80 -5.89 -31.38
CA ASN A 127 11.49 -4.78 -30.71
C ASN A 127 11.27 -3.49 -31.48
N ILE A 128 10.78 -2.47 -30.77
CA ILE A 128 10.58 -1.13 -31.30
C ILE A 128 11.42 -0.15 -30.47
N GLN A 129 12.27 0.62 -31.12
CA GLN A 129 13.02 1.68 -30.45
C GLN A 129 12.33 3.04 -30.62
N ILE A 130 12.15 3.74 -29.50
CA ILE A 130 11.59 5.09 -29.43
C ILE A 130 12.59 6.03 -28.76
N GLU A 131 12.61 7.28 -29.22
CA GLU A 131 13.49 8.33 -28.69
C GLU A 131 12.67 9.35 -27.90
N GLY A 132 13.11 9.69 -26.67
CA GLY A 132 12.50 10.71 -25.83
C GLY A 132 13.46 11.84 -25.48
N GLU A 133 13.01 13.09 -25.56
CA GLU A 133 13.77 14.21 -24.99
C GLU A 133 13.86 14.10 -23.47
N LYS A 134 12.75 13.76 -22.82
CA LYS A 134 12.62 13.48 -21.38
C LYS A 134 12.08 12.09 -21.15
N ILE A 135 12.63 11.38 -20.16
CA ILE A 135 12.18 10.04 -19.83
C ILE A 135 11.78 9.97 -18.35
N PHE A 136 10.65 9.31 -18.07
CA PHE A 136 10.11 9.19 -16.72
C PHE A 136 9.88 7.73 -16.37
N ILE A 137 10.54 7.26 -15.29
CA ILE A 137 10.46 5.89 -14.81
C ILE A 137 9.37 5.80 -13.75
N ASN A 138 8.31 5.00 -14.01
CA ASN A 138 7.20 4.77 -13.08
C ASN A 138 6.81 3.29 -13.02
N THR A 139 7.79 2.41 -13.06
CA THR A 139 7.62 0.95 -13.11
C THR A 139 7.15 0.32 -11.78
N GLY A 140 7.13 1.11 -10.70
CA GLY A 140 6.57 0.71 -9.43
C GLY A 140 7.44 -0.28 -8.66
N SER A 141 6.80 -1.23 -8.00
CA SER A 141 7.43 -2.25 -7.14
C SER A 141 6.83 -3.64 -7.38
N THR A 142 7.56 -4.67 -6.98
CA THR A 142 7.14 -6.07 -7.02
C THR A 142 7.27 -6.72 -5.65
N THR A 143 6.56 -7.84 -5.42
CA THR A 143 6.64 -8.60 -4.16
C THR A 143 8.03 -9.20 -3.98
N ILE A 144 8.58 -9.13 -2.77
CA ILE A 144 9.80 -9.84 -2.40
C ILE A 144 9.45 -11.30 -2.17
N ILE A 145 10.08 -12.20 -2.93
CA ILE A 145 10.05 -13.63 -2.65
C ILE A 145 11.34 -13.98 -1.92
N PRO A 146 11.28 -14.48 -0.67
CA PRO A 146 12.48 -14.81 0.09
C PRO A 146 13.14 -16.09 -0.44
N ASN A 147 14.43 -16.24 -0.18
CA ASN A 147 15.13 -17.48 -0.51
C ASN A 147 14.87 -18.53 0.58
N ILE A 148 13.71 -19.18 0.52
CA ILE A 148 13.30 -20.28 1.39
C ILE A 148 13.24 -21.54 0.54
N LYS A 149 13.78 -22.66 1.06
CA LYS A 149 13.76 -23.96 0.37
C LYS A 149 12.31 -24.36 0.03
N GLY A 150 12.06 -24.68 -1.23
CA GLY A 150 10.77 -25.14 -1.75
C GLY A 150 9.74 -24.05 -2.07
N ILE A 151 10.05 -22.75 -1.84
CA ILE A 151 9.09 -21.68 -2.06
C ILE A 151 8.72 -21.48 -3.54
N SER A 152 9.68 -21.69 -4.44
CA SER A 152 9.48 -21.51 -5.89
C SER A 152 8.86 -22.75 -6.55
N GLU A 153 8.97 -23.88 -5.92
CA GLU A 153 8.49 -25.18 -6.40
C GLU A 153 7.06 -25.49 -5.93
N SER A 154 6.60 -24.85 -4.87
CA SER A 154 5.29 -25.10 -4.29
C SER A 154 4.15 -24.50 -5.12
N ASN A 155 3.11 -25.30 -5.35
CA ASN A 155 1.86 -24.90 -6.00
C ASN A 155 0.91 -24.12 -5.07
N TYR A 156 1.22 -24.07 -3.77
CA TYR A 156 0.38 -23.44 -2.72
C TYR A 156 0.91 -22.09 -2.29
N VAL A 157 2.02 -21.60 -2.86
CA VAL A 157 2.60 -20.29 -2.56
C VAL A 157 2.01 -19.20 -3.47
N TYR A 158 1.51 -18.18 -2.84
CA TYR A 158 0.85 -17.03 -3.50
C TYR A 158 1.49 -15.71 -3.07
N THR A 159 1.45 -14.75 -3.98
CA THR A 159 1.61 -13.34 -3.67
C THR A 159 0.24 -12.72 -3.36
N SER A 160 0.21 -11.47 -2.86
CA SER A 160 -1.05 -10.74 -2.70
C SER A 160 -1.85 -10.63 -4.01
N THR A 161 -1.15 -10.56 -5.14
CA THR A 161 -1.79 -10.53 -6.47
C THR A 161 -2.47 -11.86 -6.80
N SER A 162 -1.73 -12.96 -6.76
CA SER A 162 -2.25 -14.27 -7.17
C SER A 162 -3.27 -14.84 -6.18
N LEU A 163 -3.13 -14.54 -4.88
CA LEU A 163 -4.12 -14.98 -3.87
C LEU A 163 -5.50 -14.34 -4.11
N MET A 164 -5.57 -13.08 -4.53
CA MET A 164 -6.84 -12.41 -4.85
C MET A 164 -7.50 -12.91 -6.15
N GLU A 165 -6.83 -13.77 -6.92
CA GLU A 165 -7.39 -14.41 -8.11
C GLU A 165 -7.92 -15.83 -7.86
N LEU A 166 -7.67 -16.40 -6.67
CA LEU A 166 -8.25 -17.67 -6.28
C LEU A 166 -9.77 -17.57 -6.23
N LYS A 167 -10.46 -18.47 -6.93
CA LYS A 167 -11.93 -18.53 -6.96
C LYS A 167 -12.50 -19.31 -5.76
N GLU A 168 -11.72 -20.23 -5.23
CA GLU A 168 -12.08 -21.04 -4.07
C GLU A 168 -11.48 -20.43 -2.80
N LEU A 169 -12.29 -20.32 -1.76
CA LEU A 169 -11.82 -19.82 -0.46
C LEU A 169 -10.86 -20.85 0.17
N PRO A 170 -9.59 -20.50 0.43
CA PRO A 170 -8.71 -21.40 1.17
C PRO A 170 -9.22 -21.58 2.60
N LYS A 171 -9.45 -22.82 3.02
CA LYS A 171 -9.93 -23.10 4.39
C LYS A 171 -8.86 -22.82 5.43
N LYS A 172 -7.59 -23.18 5.11
CA LYS A 172 -6.42 -22.89 5.94
C LYS A 172 -5.47 -21.99 5.15
N LEU A 173 -5.30 -20.75 5.61
CA LEU A 173 -4.40 -19.78 5.03
C LEU A 173 -3.23 -19.51 5.97
N THR A 174 -2.02 -19.79 5.51
CA THR A 174 -0.80 -19.34 6.19
C THR A 174 -0.27 -18.07 5.54
N ILE A 175 0.08 -17.08 6.35
CA ILE A 175 0.62 -15.79 5.89
C ILE A 175 2.03 -15.63 6.44
N ILE A 176 2.98 -15.41 5.54
CA ILE A 176 4.38 -15.12 5.86
C ILE A 176 4.57 -13.61 5.88
N GLY A 177 4.75 -13.05 7.08
CA GLY A 177 4.93 -11.62 7.31
C GLY A 177 3.75 -10.96 8.03
N ALA A 178 4.02 -10.39 9.22
CA ALA A 178 3.07 -9.66 10.07
C ALA A 178 3.11 -8.12 9.83
N GLY A 179 3.45 -7.71 8.61
CA GLY A 179 3.38 -6.32 8.15
C GLY A 179 1.96 -5.94 7.71
N TYR A 180 1.80 -4.70 7.21
CA TYR A 180 0.48 -4.13 6.86
C TYR A 180 -0.30 -5.00 5.87
N ILE A 181 0.34 -5.46 4.77
CA ILE A 181 -0.32 -6.31 3.77
C ILE A 181 -0.74 -7.65 4.39
N GLY A 182 0.18 -8.30 5.13
CA GLY A 182 -0.13 -9.58 5.79
C GLY A 182 -1.33 -9.48 6.73
N LEU A 183 -1.39 -8.43 7.54
CA LEU A 183 -2.48 -8.22 8.50
C LEU A 183 -3.82 -7.85 7.83
N GLU A 184 -3.80 -7.06 6.74
CA GLU A 184 -5.01 -6.80 5.94
C GLU A 184 -5.59 -8.11 5.38
N PHE A 185 -4.72 -8.96 4.81
CA PHE A 185 -5.14 -10.26 4.29
C PHE A 185 -5.60 -11.21 5.42
N ALA A 186 -4.89 -11.23 6.56
CA ALA A 186 -5.29 -12.01 7.71
C ALA A 186 -6.70 -11.64 8.19
N SER A 187 -6.96 -10.33 8.39
CA SER A 187 -8.26 -9.83 8.79
C SER A 187 -9.35 -10.17 7.77
N MET A 188 -9.08 -9.93 6.48
CA MET A 188 -10.04 -10.15 5.40
C MET A 188 -10.40 -11.63 5.23
N TYR A 189 -9.42 -12.53 5.16
CA TYR A 189 -9.68 -13.96 4.94
C TYR A 189 -10.28 -14.64 6.16
N SER A 190 -9.90 -14.23 7.37
CA SER A 190 -10.57 -14.68 8.60
C SER A 190 -12.05 -14.32 8.59
N GLU A 191 -12.42 -13.13 8.15
CA GLU A 191 -13.83 -12.71 8.03
C GLU A 191 -14.60 -13.47 6.96
N PHE A 192 -13.95 -13.86 5.83
CA PHE A 192 -14.53 -14.79 4.86
C PHE A 192 -14.71 -16.21 5.41
N GLY A 193 -13.98 -16.59 6.47
CA GLY A 193 -14.12 -17.87 7.15
C GLY A 193 -12.92 -18.81 7.06
N SER A 194 -11.78 -18.34 6.56
CA SER A 194 -10.51 -19.09 6.59
C SER A 194 -9.97 -19.20 8.03
N GLU A 195 -9.38 -20.34 8.37
CA GLU A 195 -8.48 -20.46 9.51
C GLU A 195 -7.13 -19.83 9.13
N VAL A 196 -6.77 -18.72 9.78
CA VAL A 196 -5.58 -17.95 9.41
C VAL A 196 -4.48 -18.11 10.44
N THR A 197 -3.26 -18.43 9.96
CA THR A 197 -2.03 -18.43 10.75
C THR A 197 -1.03 -17.46 10.14
N VAL A 198 -0.55 -16.50 10.93
CA VAL A 198 0.47 -15.53 10.53
C VAL A 198 1.80 -15.91 11.16
N ILE A 199 2.84 -16.03 10.34
CA ILE A 199 4.21 -16.38 10.77
C ILE A 199 5.12 -15.19 10.53
N ASP A 200 5.90 -14.78 11.54
CA ASP A 200 6.89 -13.70 11.40
C ASP A 200 8.12 -13.97 12.27
N MET A 201 9.27 -13.53 11.81
CA MET A 201 10.54 -13.59 12.56
C MET A 201 10.61 -12.55 13.67
N SER A 202 9.84 -11.47 13.57
CA SER A 202 9.79 -10.40 14.56
C SER A 202 9.09 -10.88 15.84
N ASP A 203 9.37 -10.23 16.93
CA ASP A 203 8.75 -10.48 18.25
C ASP A 203 7.37 -9.81 18.37
N ARG A 204 7.02 -8.89 17.49
CA ARG A 204 5.73 -8.17 17.49
C ARG A 204 5.22 -7.85 16.10
N LEU A 205 3.93 -7.58 16.01
CA LEU A 205 3.28 -7.09 14.80
C LEU A 205 3.69 -5.64 14.51
N MET A 206 3.75 -5.27 13.23
CA MET A 206 3.91 -3.87 12.80
C MET A 206 4.98 -3.11 13.63
N PRO A 207 6.27 -3.48 13.59
CA PRO A 207 7.30 -2.94 14.48
C PRO A 207 7.52 -1.42 14.34
N ARG A 208 6.95 -0.78 13.31
CA ARG A 208 6.99 0.69 13.11
C ARG A 208 5.85 1.42 13.79
N GLU A 209 4.87 0.71 14.33
CA GLU A 209 3.75 1.31 15.04
C GLU A 209 4.07 1.48 16.53
N ASP A 210 3.27 2.31 17.20
CA ASP A 210 3.27 2.42 18.65
C ASP A 210 2.99 1.03 19.25
N GLU A 211 3.75 0.67 20.29
CA GLU A 211 3.71 -0.67 20.89
C GLU A 211 2.30 -1.00 21.44
N GLU A 212 1.72 -0.05 22.18
CA GLU A 212 0.38 -0.19 22.75
C GLU A 212 -0.69 -0.41 21.66
N ILE A 213 -0.54 0.25 20.51
CA ILE A 213 -1.41 0.08 19.35
C ILE A 213 -1.21 -1.28 18.69
N ALA A 214 0.05 -1.70 18.51
CA ALA A 214 0.36 -3.00 17.91
C ALA A 214 -0.14 -4.17 18.76
N GLU A 215 -0.01 -4.08 20.08
CA GLU A 215 -0.58 -5.06 21.04
C GLU A 215 -2.11 -5.10 20.97
N ARG A 216 -2.77 -3.93 20.88
CA ARG A 216 -4.22 -3.86 20.75
C ARG A 216 -4.68 -4.48 19.44
N VAL A 217 -4.00 -4.23 18.32
CA VAL A 217 -4.29 -4.87 17.03
C VAL A 217 -4.15 -6.39 17.15
N LYS A 218 -3.06 -6.88 17.77
CA LYS A 218 -2.85 -8.32 17.98
C LYS A 218 -4.01 -8.92 18.76
N ALA A 219 -4.38 -8.35 19.89
CA ALA A 219 -5.48 -8.84 20.73
C ALA A 219 -6.83 -8.89 19.98
N ILE A 220 -7.14 -7.86 19.19
CA ILE A 220 -8.35 -7.82 18.36
C ILE A 220 -8.35 -8.93 17.30
N LEU A 221 -7.24 -9.16 16.64
CA LEU A 221 -7.13 -10.17 15.58
C LEU A 221 -7.11 -11.59 16.16
N GLU A 222 -6.47 -11.81 17.33
CA GLU A 222 -6.53 -13.10 18.06
C GLU A 222 -7.95 -13.41 18.52
N ALA A 223 -8.70 -12.42 19.00
CA ALA A 223 -10.12 -12.60 19.37
C ALA A 223 -10.99 -13.00 18.16
N LYS A 224 -10.56 -12.73 16.93
CA LYS A 224 -11.19 -13.19 15.67
C LYS A 224 -10.70 -14.58 15.22
N GLY A 225 -9.87 -15.26 16.02
CA GLY A 225 -9.37 -16.60 15.74
C GLY A 225 -8.09 -16.66 14.89
N ILE A 226 -7.44 -15.52 14.60
CA ILE A 226 -6.17 -15.50 13.88
C ILE A 226 -5.05 -15.95 14.81
N LYS A 227 -4.24 -16.92 14.38
CA LYS A 227 -3.07 -17.41 15.13
C LYS A 227 -1.82 -16.67 14.70
N PHE A 228 -0.99 -16.27 15.68
CA PHE A 228 0.31 -15.63 15.43
C PHE A 228 1.45 -16.52 15.93
N LEU A 229 2.36 -16.87 15.04
CA LEU A 229 3.61 -17.57 15.31
C LEU A 229 4.76 -16.58 15.09
N LEU A 230 5.01 -15.76 16.10
CA LEU A 230 6.07 -14.76 16.10
C LEU A 230 7.40 -15.40 16.53
N LYS A 231 8.54 -14.70 16.34
CA LYS A 231 9.89 -15.22 16.57
C LYS A 231 10.11 -16.58 15.90
N SER A 232 9.47 -16.81 14.76
CA SER A 232 9.48 -18.07 14.04
C SER A 232 10.15 -17.90 12.69
N LYS A 233 11.21 -18.67 12.45
CA LYS A 233 11.92 -18.73 11.18
C LYS A 233 11.33 -19.82 10.33
N ILE A 234 11.11 -19.54 9.05
CA ILE A 234 10.65 -20.54 8.08
C ILE A 234 11.88 -21.24 7.52
N GLU A 235 11.91 -22.56 7.62
CA GLU A 235 13.03 -23.38 7.17
C GLU A 235 12.77 -23.97 5.79
N GLU A 236 11.55 -24.43 5.51
CA GLU A 236 11.19 -25.09 4.27
C GLU A 236 9.69 -24.97 3.98
N ILE A 237 9.34 -24.96 2.70
CA ILE A 237 7.97 -25.14 2.19
C ILE A 237 7.98 -26.39 1.32
N SER A 238 6.98 -27.27 1.49
CA SER A 238 6.85 -28.51 0.72
C SER A 238 5.39 -28.81 0.44
N ASP A 239 5.15 -29.50 -0.68
CA ASP A 239 3.82 -29.94 -1.10
C ASP A 239 3.67 -31.44 -0.86
N ARG A 240 2.58 -31.86 -0.21
CA ARG A 240 2.20 -33.27 -0.04
C ARG A 240 0.70 -33.40 0.26
N ASN A 241 0.08 -34.49 -0.15
CA ASN A 241 -1.32 -34.78 0.11
C ASN A 241 -2.27 -33.64 -0.29
N ASP A 242 -2.03 -33.02 -1.45
CA ASP A 242 -2.79 -31.87 -1.97
C ASP A 242 -2.84 -30.66 -1.01
N LYS A 243 -1.76 -30.43 -0.26
CA LYS A 243 -1.58 -29.31 0.67
C LYS A 243 -0.16 -28.77 0.63
N GLY A 244 -0.03 -27.50 0.98
CA GLY A 244 1.26 -26.90 1.28
C GLY A 244 1.58 -27.03 2.77
N TYR A 245 2.84 -27.26 3.10
CA TYR A 245 3.35 -27.36 4.46
C TYR A 245 4.48 -26.37 4.68
N VAL A 246 4.38 -25.59 5.75
CA VAL A 246 5.42 -24.64 6.16
C VAL A 246 6.11 -25.17 7.41
N LYS A 247 7.37 -25.60 7.26
CA LYS A 247 8.23 -26.00 8.38
C LYS A 247 8.84 -24.74 9.00
N ILE A 248 8.68 -24.61 10.31
CA ILE A 248 9.18 -23.47 11.09
C ILE A 248 10.05 -23.95 12.25
N SER A 249 10.99 -23.11 12.64
CA SER A 249 11.73 -23.20 13.91
C SER A 249 11.51 -21.94 14.74
N GLY A 250 11.35 -22.09 16.04
CA GLY A 250 11.12 -20.98 16.97
C GLY A 250 11.45 -21.37 18.41
N GLU A 251 11.08 -20.53 19.37
CA GLU A 251 11.37 -20.75 20.80
C GLU A 251 10.84 -22.10 21.33
N ASN A 252 9.76 -22.63 20.75
CA ASN A 252 9.15 -23.92 21.12
C ASN A 252 9.65 -25.12 20.29
N GLY A 253 10.76 -24.95 19.56
CA GLY A 253 11.33 -25.99 18.72
C GLY A 253 10.80 -25.93 17.28
N GLU A 254 10.94 -27.09 16.56
CA GLU A 254 10.44 -27.23 15.19
C GLU A 254 8.97 -27.63 15.19
N SER A 255 8.21 -27.05 14.26
CA SER A 255 6.83 -27.44 14.00
C SER A 255 6.47 -27.24 12.52
N GLU A 256 5.29 -27.67 12.13
CA GLU A 256 4.85 -27.59 10.75
C GLU A 256 3.40 -27.11 10.69
N VAL A 257 3.09 -26.26 9.72
CA VAL A 257 1.75 -25.69 9.49
C VAL A 257 1.24 -26.16 8.12
N GLU A 258 0.12 -26.90 8.14
CA GLU A 258 -0.59 -27.32 6.92
C GLU A 258 -1.49 -26.20 6.40
N SER A 259 -1.52 -26.03 5.07
CA SER A 259 -2.17 -24.90 4.40
C SER A 259 -2.80 -25.28 3.06
N ASP A 260 -3.96 -24.67 2.75
CA ASP A 260 -4.54 -24.68 1.40
C ASP A 260 -3.93 -23.58 0.53
N ALA A 261 -3.44 -22.51 1.17
CA ALA A 261 -2.70 -21.44 0.52
C ALA A 261 -1.68 -20.83 1.48
N ILE A 262 -0.55 -20.38 0.95
CA ILE A 262 0.54 -19.73 1.68
C ILE A 262 0.80 -18.37 1.03
N LEU A 263 0.45 -17.28 1.72
CA LEU A 263 0.69 -15.92 1.24
C LEU A 263 2.07 -15.43 1.65
N VAL A 264 2.87 -14.98 0.69
CA VAL A 264 4.13 -14.27 0.95
C VAL A 264 3.87 -12.76 1.00
N ALA A 265 4.03 -12.15 2.20
CA ALA A 265 3.75 -10.74 2.48
C ALA A 265 4.87 -10.04 3.26
N ILE A 266 6.14 -10.38 3.00
CA ILE A 266 7.32 -9.85 3.71
C ILE A 266 7.81 -8.48 3.22
N GLY A 267 7.16 -7.92 2.19
CA GLY A 267 7.49 -6.61 1.64
C GLY A 267 7.55 -6.57 0.12
N ARG A 268 7.99 -5.42 -0.39
CA ARG A 268 8.08 -5.15 -1.83
C ARG A 268 9.44 -4.52 -2.15
N LYS A 269 9.98 -4.82 -3.34
CA LYS A 269 11.21 -4.23 -3.88
C LYS A 269 10.92 -3.36 -5.10
N PRO A 270 11.73 -2.33 -5.39
CA PRO A 270 11.63 -1.54 -6.61
C PRO A 270 11.69 -2.43 -7.86
N ASN A 271 10.88 -2.10 -8.87
CA ASN A 271 10.82 -2.85 -10.12
C ASN A 271 11.77 -2.25 -11.15
N THR A 272 13.07 -2.49 -10.96
CA THR A 272 14.18 -1.99 -11.79
C THR A 272 14.81 -3.07 -12.66
N GLU A 273 14.51 -4.33 -12.39
CA GLU A 273 15.02 -5.47 -13.13
C GLU A 273 14.57 -5.42 -14.60
N GLY A 274 15.51 -5.64 -15.54
CA GLY A 274 15.26 -5.60 -16.98
C GLY A 274 15.20 -4.18 -17.59
N LEU A 275 15.23 -3.10 -16.80
CA LEU A 275 15.22 -1.73 -17.32
C LEU A 275 16.53 -1.30 -18.02
N ASN A 276 17.64 -2.02 -17.78
CA ASN A 276 18.97 -1.67 -18.30
C ASN A 276 19.40 -0.21 -17.97
N LEU A 277 19.23 0.17 -16.70
CA LEU A 277 19.45 1.54 -16.20
C LEU A 277 20.87 2.05 -16.46
N GLU A 278 21.86 1.17 -16.47
CA GLU A 278 23.28 1.49 -16.70
C GLU A 278 23.51 2.09 -18.09
N ALA A 279 22.79 1.60 -19.13
CA ALA A 279 22.87 2.14 -20.49
C ALA A 279 22.44 3.60 -20.58
N ALA A 280 21.62 4.05 -19.63
CA ALA A 280 21.17 5.44 -19.52
C ALA A 280 21.97 6.27 -18.51
N GLY A 281 22.96 5.69 -17.82
CA GLY A 281 23.71 6.35 -16.75
C GLY A 281 22.90 6.58 -15.47
N VAL A 282 21.80 5.85 -15.28
CA VAL A 282 20.95 5.92 -14.10
C VAL A 282 21.46 4.98 -13.04
N LYS A 283 21.74 5.49 -11.84
CA LYS A 283 22.21 4.71 -10.69
C LYS A 283 21.05 4.25 -9.82
N THR A 284 21.28 3.17 -9.08
CA THR A 284 20.39 2.68 -8.03
C THR A 284 21.06 2.78 -6.65
N ASP A 285 20.25 2.79 -5.60
CA ASP A 285 20.73 2.61 -4.23
C ASP A 285 21.00 1.13 -3.91
N GLU A 286 21.48 0.85 -2.68
CA GLU A 286 21.80 -0.49 -2.20
C GLU A 286 20.59 -1.46 -2.17
N ARG A 287 19.36 -0.92 -2.20
CA ARG A 287 18.11 -1.68 -2.22
C ARG A 287 17.56 -1.86 -3.64
N GLY A 288 18.31 -1.41 -4.65
CA GLY A 288 17.92 -1.49 -6.06
C GLY A 288 16.90 -0.42 -6.49
N ALA A 289 16.62 0.59 -5.66
CA ALA A 289 15.75 1.70 -6.04
C ALA A 289 16.50 2.71 -6.91
N VAL A 290 15.82 3.33 -7.88
CA VAL A 290 16.38 4.39 -8.69
C VAL A 290 16.77 5.57 -7.81
N ALA A 291 18.07 5.92 -7.81
CA ALA A 291 18.60 7.05 -7.05
C ALA A 291 18.10 8.38 -7.65
N VAL A 292 17.51 9.22 -6.83
CA VAL A 292 16.96 10.52 -7.22
C VAL A 292 17.36 11.61 -6.22
N ASP A 293 17.42 12.85 -6.68
CA ASP A 293 17.54 14.03 -5.83
C ASP A 293 16.16 14.44 -5.24
N GLU A 294 16.14 15.54 -4.51
CA GLU A 294 14.91 16.07 -3.90
C GLU A 294 13.85 16.53 -4.91
N THR A 295 14.22 16.74 -6.17
CA THR A 295 13.31 17.10 -7.28
C THR A 295 12.86 15.89 -8.09
N LEU A 296 13.26 14.68 -7.69
CA LEU A 296 13.01 13.38 -8.34
C LEU A 296 13.78 13.18 -9.65
N LYS A 297 14.80 13.99 -9.91
CA LYS A 297 15.72 13.83 -11.03
C LYS A 297 16.73 12.73 -10.70
N THR A 298 17.02 11.86 -11.66
CA THR A 298 18.02 10.80 -11.51
C THR A 298 19.45 11.32 -11.70
N THR A 299 20.43 10.44 -11.72
CA THR A 299 21.81 10.76 -12.06
C THR A 299 22.02 11.12 -13.55
N ALA A 300 21.01 10.93 -14.39
CA ALA A 300 20.99 11.33 -15.79
C ALA A 300 20.14 12.62 -15.97
N ASP A 301 20.65 13.58 -16.76
CA ASP A 301 20.10 14.94 -16.83
C ASP A 301 18.67 15.05 -17.36
N ASN A 302 18.23 14.08 -18.16
CA ASN A 302 16.91 14.07 -18.80
C ASN A 302 15.99 12.95 -18.31
N ILE A 303 16.32 12.31 -17.17
CA ILE A 303 15.56 11.18 -16.64
C ILE A 303 15.13 11.45 -15.21
N TRP A 304 13.86 11.22 -14.93
CA TRP A 304 13.23 11.30 -13.60
C TRP A 304 12.64 9.94 -13.20
N ALA A 305 12.50 9.70 -11.89
CA ALA A 305 11.79 8.54 -11.39
C ALA A 305 10.72 8.93 -10.37
N MET A 306 9.56 8.27 -10.42
CA MET A 306 8.41 8.54 -9.55
C MET A 306 7.71 7.27 -9.10
N GLY A 307 7.09 7.33 -7.92
CA GLY A 307 6.43 6.20 -7.28
C GLY A 307 7.40 5.21 -6.66
N ASP A 308 6.97 3.96 -6.52
CA ASP A 308 7.68 2.97 -5.72
C ASP A 308 9.06 2.59 -6.26
N VAL A 309 9.33 2.82 -7.55
CA VAL A 309 10.61 2.50 -8.19
C VAL A 309 11.80 3.27 -7.60
N LYS A 310 11.57 4.45 -7.02
CA LYS A 310 12.59 5.24 -6.33
C LYS A 310 12.75 4.89 -4.84
N GLY A 311 12.02 3.85 -4.35
CA GLY A 311 12.02 3.48 -2.93
C GLY A 311 11.24 4.46 -2.04
N GLY A 312 11.46 4.35 -0.74
CA GLY A 312 10.77 5.15 0.27
C GLY A 312 9.33 4.68 0.52
N LEU A 313 8.40 5.63 0.72
CA LEU A 313 7.00 5.34 1.00
C LEU A 313 6.25 4.87 -0.27
N GLN A 314 5.71 3.66 -0.23
CA GLN A 314 5.07 2.99 -1.36
C GLN A 314 3.54 3.19 -1.31
N PHE A 315 3.08 4.43 -1.52
CA PHE A 315 1.66 4.76 -1.56
C PHE A 315 1.28 5.43 -2.88
N THR A 316 0.07 5.16 -3.35
CA THR A 316 -0.46 5.72 -4.60
C THR A 316 -0.48 7.25 -4.60
N TYR A 317 -0.81 7.87 -3.46
CA TYR A 317 -0.82 9.32 -3.32
C TYR A 317 0.60 9.91 -3.25
N ILE A 318 1.62 9.14 -2.85
CA ILE A 318 3.03 9.56 -2.97
C ILE A 318 3.43 9.59 -4.45
N SER A 319 3.08 8.57 -5.24
CA SER A 319 3.31 8.59 -6.69
C SER A 319 2.59 9.75 -7.39
N LEU A 320 1.40 10.14 -6.92
CA LEU A 320 0.70 11.33 -7.41
C LEU A 320 1.39 12.63 -6.98
N ASP A 321 1.95 12.67 -5.79
CA ASP A 321 2.69 13.84 -5.32
C ASP A 321 4.06 13.97 -6.00
N ASP A 322 4.71 12.83 -6.32
CA ASP A 322 5.90 12.80 -7.17
C ASP A 322 5.62 13.47 -8.53
N PHE A 323 4.49 13.14 -9.16
CA PHE A 323 4.05 13.86 -10.36
C PHE A 323 3.96 15.38 -10.13
N ARG A 324 3.41 15.83 -8.99
CA ARG A 324 3.27 17.27 -8.69
C ARG A 324 4.62 17.95 -8.53
N ILE A 325 5.61 17.26 -7.93
CA ILE A 325 6.98 17.76 -7.80
C ILE A 325 7.65 17.85 -9.19
N ILE A 326 7.58 16.79 -10.00
CA ILE A 326 8.14 16.79 -11.36
C ILE A 326 7.48 17.87 -12.20
N ARG A 327 6.16 17.99 -12.16
CA ARG A 327 5.43 19.04 -12.88
C ARG A 327 5.92 20.44 -12.51
N ASP A 328 6.11 20.70 -11.21
CA ASP A 328 6.57 22.01 -10.74
C ASP A 328 8.01 22.29 -11.16
N ASN A 329 8.91 21.32 -11.05
CA ASN A 329 10.32 21.50 -11.36
C ASN A 329 10.62 21.54 -12.86
N VAL A 330 9.84 20.83 -13.69
CA VAL A 330 10.08 20.79 -15.15
C VAL A 330 9.28 21.84 -15.90
N TYR A 331 8.10 22.23 -15.39
CA TYR A 331 7.12 23.08 -16.10
C TYR A 331 6.54 24.21 -15.24
N GLY A 332 6.99 24.40 -14.02
CA GLY A 332 6.55 25.42 -13.07
C GLY A 332 7.69 26.27 -12.54
N ASN A 333 7.62 26.63 -11.26
CA ASN A 333 8.57 27.54 -10.61
C ASN A 333 9.77 26.84 -9.95
N GLY A 334 9.81 25.50 -9.94
CA GLY A 334 10.86 24.70 -9.30
C GLY A 334 10.91 24.82 -7.77
N SER A 335 9.77 25.10 -7.14
CA SER A 335 9.70 25.37 -5.70
C SER A 335 9.42 24.14 -4.85
N ARG A 336 8.93 23.04 -5.46
CA ARG A 336 8.52 21.84 -4.74
C ARG A 336 9.60 20.77 -4.72
N THR A 337 9.76 20.15 -3.53
CA THR A 337 10.66 19.02 -3.31
C THR A 337 9.99 17.92 -2.49
N ILE A 338 10.64 16.76 -2.40
CA ILE A 338 10.19 15.68 -1.48
C ILE A 338 10.28 16.11 -0.01
N ASN A 339 11.08 17.11 0.32
CA ASN A 339 11.25 17.64 1.68
C ASN A 339 10.01 18.41 2.18
N ASP A 340 9.12 18.83 1.26
CA ASP A 340 7.85 19.48 1.61
C ASP A 340 6.80 18.50 2.17
N ARG A 341 7.12 17.19 2.18
CA ARG A 341 6.24 16.12 2.66
C ARG A 341 6.35 15.90 4.16
N ASN A 342 5.91 16.83 4.94
CA ASN A 342 5.97 16.77 6.40
C ASN A 342 4.74 16.12 7.06
N VAL A 343 3.64 15.93 6.32
CA VAL A 343 2.39 15.34 6.81
C VAL A 343 1.89 14.29 5.84
N ILE A 344 2.08 13.02 6.18
CA ILE A 344 1.69 11.88 5.34
C ILE A 344 0.82 10.94 6.16
N PRO A 345 -0.52 11.00 6.04
CA PRO A 345 -1.41 10.04 6.67
C PRO A 345 -1.38 8.71 5.91
N TYR A 346 -1.58 7.60 6.62
CA TYR A 346 -1.80 6.29 6.02
C TYR A 346 -2.76 5.45 6.83
N SER A 347 -3.27 4.39 6.20
CA SER A 347 -4.22 3.46 6.83
C SER A 347 -3.90 2.03 6.48
N VAL A 348 -4.13 1.14 7.45
CA VAL A 348 -4.10 -0.31 7.33
C VAL A 348 -5.54 -0.80 7.47
N PHE A 349 -6.06 -1.45 6.44
CA PHE A 349 -7.47 -1.80 6.32
C PHE A 349 -7.78 -3.17 6.94
N ILE A 350 -7.35 -3.35 8.19
CA ILE A 350 -7.85 -4.40 9.09
C ILE A 350 -9.25 -3.99 9.62
N ASN A 351 -9.88 -4.80 10.41
CA ASN A 351 -11.18 -4.48 11.01
C ASN A 351 -11.10 -4.55 12.56
N PRO A 352 -11.24 -3.40 13.27
CA PRO A 352 -11.39 -2.04 12.75
C PRO A 352 -10.11 -1.53 12.09
N PRO A 353 -10.21 -0.54 11.16
CA PRO A 353 -9.03 -0.01 10.48
C PRO A 353 -8.13 0.79 11.42
N LEU A 354 -6.81 0.68 11.16
CA LEU A 354 -5.78 1.47 11.82
C LEU A 354 -5.34 2.60 10.89
N SER A 355 -5.27 3.83 11.40
CA SER A 355 -4.77 4.98 10.63
C SER A 355 -3.81 5.82 11.46
N ARG A 356 -2.75 6.32 10.84
CA ARG A 356 -1.75 7.18 11.52
C ARG A 356 -1.34 8.35 10.64
N VAL A 357 -1.02 9.45 11.33
CA VAL A 357 -0.34 10.61 10.76
C VAL A 357 0.67 11.16 11.77
N GLY A 358 1.82 11.59 11.31
CA GLY A 358 2.88 12.13 12.15
C GLY A 358 3.63 11.08 12.96
N MET A 359 4.21 11.48 14.08
CA MET A 359 5.13 10.70 14.92
C MET A 359 4.40 9.84 15.96
N THR A 360 4.95 8.67 16.27
CA THR A 360 4.65 7.96 17.50
C THR A 360 5.23 8.70 18.70
N GLU A 361 4.80 8.36 19.91
CA GLU A 361 5.36 8.91 21.14
C GLU A 361 6.89 8.66 21.21
N LYS A 362 7.33 7.44 20.89
CA LYS A 362 8.74 7.06 20.84
C LYS A 362 9.53 7.89 19.84
N GLU A 363 9.04 8.01 18.60
CA GLU A 363 9.68 8.81 17.54
C GLU A 363 9.80 10.30 17.93
N ALA A 364 8.80 10.86 18.63
CA ALA A 364 8.84 12.23 19.10
C ALA A 364 9.88 12.44 20.20
N VAL A 365 9.95 11.54 21.19
CA VAL A 365 10.96 11.57 22.26
C VAL A 365 12.37 11.40 21.70
N GLU A 366 12.60 10.47 20.79
CA GLU A 366 13.90 10.25 20.10
C GLU A 366 14.36 11.50 19.32
N LYS A 367 13.42 12.30 18.82
CA LYS A 367 13.70 13.60 18.17
C LYS A 367 13.86 14.76 19.15
N GLY A 368 13.81 14.51 20.46
CA GLY A 368 14.04 15.51 21.51
C GLY A 368 12.82 16.36 21.87
N TYR A 369 11.61 15.96 21.46
CA TYR A 369 10.40 16.63 21.92
C TYR A 369 10.08 16.23 23.36
N GLU A 370 9.60 17.21 24.14
CA GLU A 370 8.88 16.97 25.38
C GLU A 370 7.40 16.78 25.04
N VAL A 371 6.83 15.62 25.38
CA VAL A 371 5.52 15.22 24.85
C VAL A 371 4.45 15.16 25.92
N LYS A 372 3.23 15.52 25.55
CA LYS A 372 1.97 15.16 26.20
C LYS A 372 1.25 14.13 25.33
N THR A 373 0.51 13.23 25.94
CA THR A 373 -0.27 12.23 25.18
C THR A 373 -1.74 12.25 25.61
N GLY A 374 -2.61 11.96 24.66
CA GLY A 374 -4.02 11.70 24.92
C GLY A 374 -4.40 10.29 24.44
N ARG A 375 -5.34 9.66 25.14
CA ARG A 375 -5.85 8.31 24.85
C ARG A 375 -7.36 8.29 24.96
N LEU A 376 -8.01 7.53 24.07
CA LEU A 376 -9.44 7.28 24.11
C LEU A 376 -9.73 5.85 23.66
N GLU A 377 -10.40 5.08 24.48
CA GLU A 377 -10.90 3.75 24.10
C GLU A 377 -12.03 3.89 23.07
N ALA A 378 -11.98 3.11 21.98
CA ALA A 378 -13.00 3.20 20.92
C ALA A 378 -14.42 2.85 21.44
N MET A 379 -14.53 2.02 22.49
CA MET A 379 -15.79 1.72 23.17
C MET A 379 -16.46 2.95 23.82
N ALA A 380 -15.73 4.04 24.03
CA ALA A 380 -16.31 5.29 24.55
C ALA A 380 -17.12 6.05 23.49
N ILE A 381 -16.86 5.79 22.19
CA ILE A 381 -17.43 6.54 21.07
C ILE A 381 -18.90 6.17 20.85
N PRO A 382 -19.87 7.11 20.95
CA PRO A 382 -21.29 6.81 20.77
C PRO A 382 -21.62 6.22 19.40
N LYS A 383 -21.05 6.75 18.32
CA LYS A 383 -21.26 6.27 16.95
C LYS A 383 -20.76 4.83 16.77
N GLY A 384 -19.63 4.48 17.38
CA GLY A 384 -19.12 3.08 17.41
C GLY A 384 -20.10 2.10 18.03
N LYS A 385 -20.75 2.52 19.13
CA LYS A 385 -21.82 1.71 19.78
C LYS A 385 -23.04 1.53 18.88
N ILE A 386 -23.46 2.59 18.16
CA ILE A 386 -24.58 2.53 17.21
C ILE A 386 -24.27 1.50 16.09
N GLU A 387 -23.03 1.44 15.62
CA GLU A 387 -22.61 0.56 14.53
C GLU A 387 -22.14 -0.83 15.00
N GLY A 388 -22.07 -1.07 16.33
CA GLY A 388 -21.61 -2.33 16.91
C GLY A 388 -20.11 -2.60 16.68
N VAL A 389 -19.30 -1.54 16.47
CA VAL A 389 -17.84 -1.62 16.29
C VAL A 389 -17.18 -0.76 17.37
N THR A 390 -16.85 -1.40 18.48
CA THR A 390 -16.38 -0.74 19.71
C THR A 390 -14.93 -1.06 20.06
N ASP A 391 -14.31 -2.00 19.35
CA ASP A 391 -12.91 -2.36 19.59
C ASP A 391 -11.96 -1.27 19.05
N GLY A 392 -10.89 -1.05 19.79
CA GLY A 392 -9.81 -0.18 19.36
C GLY A 392 -9.34 0.82 20.41
N LEU A 393 -8.35 1.60 20.01
CA LEU A 393 -7.69 2.62 20.82
C LEU A 393 -7.26 3.79 19.94
N LEU A 394 -7.54 5.00 20.39
CA LEU A 394 -7.10 6.23 19.76
C LEU A 394 -6.00 6.86 20.64
N LYS A 395 -4.90 7.30 20.03
CA LYS A 395 -3.78 7.92 20.72
C LYS A 395 -3.29 9.15 19.97
N THR A 396 -3.00 10.24 20.70
CA THR A 396 -2.39 11.43 20.12
C THR A 396 -1.13 11.83 20.89
N VAL A 397 -0.19 12.44 20.17
CA VAL A 397 1.10 12.95 20.70
C VAL A 397 1.19 14.43 20.40
N VAL A 398 1.44 15.23 21.41
CA VAL A 398 1.45 16.69 21.37
C VAL A 398 2.76 17.20 21.94
N ASP A 399 3.35 18.22 21.33
CA ASP A 399 4.51 18.92 21.86
C ASP A 399 4.10 19.73 23.11
N ALA A 400 4.69 19.41 24.26
CA ALA A 400 4.38 20.04 25.54
C ALA A 400 4.68 21.55 25.58
N LYS A 401 5.61 22.03 24.74
CA LYS A 401 6.04 23.45 24.72
C LYS A 401 5.19 24.30 23.81
N THR A 402 4.76 23.77 22.67
CA THR A 402 4.07 24.56 21.64
C THR A 402 2.59 24.23 21.52
N ASP A 403 2.14 23.14 22.15
CA ASP A 403 0.82 22.53 22.02
C ASP A 403 0.50 22.05 20.58
N LYS A 404 1.48 21.99 19.67
CA LYS A 404 1.29 21.49 18.31
C LYS A 404 1.09 19.97 18.32
N ILE A 405 0.24 19.48 17.43
CA ILE A 405 0.02 18.04 17.23
C ILE A 405 1.24 17.48 16.51
N LEU A 406 1.95 16.54 17.14
CA LEU A 406 3.10 15.84 16.56
C LEU A 406 2.68 14.56 15.83
N GLY A 407 1.63 13.91 16.30
CA GLY A 407 1.11 12.70 15.69
C GLY A 407 -0.20 12.23 16.29
N CYS A 408 -0.88 11.36 15.53
CA CYS A 408 -2.12 10.74 15.94
C CYS A 408 -2.27 9.37 15.29
N THR A 409 -2.69 8.40 16.09
CA THR A 409 -3.00 7.04 15.67
C THR A 409 -4.42 6.70 16.08
N LEU A 410 -5.22 6.24 15.14
CA LEU A 410 -6.64 5.93 15.31
C LEU A 410 -6.86 4.47 14.92
N LEU A 411 -7.11 3.60 15.90
CA LEU A 411 -7.59 2.23 15.69
C LEU A 411 -9.08 2.20 16.05
N CYS A 412 -9.94 2.46 15.08
CA CYS A 412 -11.39 2.49 15.28
C CYS A 412 -12.13 2.47 13.94
N ASN A 413 -13.45 2.25 13.97
CA ASN A 413 -14.24 2.32 12.74
C ASN A 413 -14.07 3.66 12.04
N THR A 414 -14.02 3.64 10.69
CA THR A 414 -13.81 4.80 9.80
C THR A 414 -12.56 5.66 10.10
N SER A 415 -11.57 5.14 10.83
CA SER A 415 -10.32 5.86 11.15
C SER A 415 -9.62 6.43 9.89
N HIS A 416 -9.74 5.73 8.74
CA HIS A 416 -9.18 6.14 7.45
C HIS A 416 -9.79 7.43 6.87
N GLU A 417 -10.99 7.81 7.30
CA GLU A 417 -11.58 9.11 6.99
C GLU A 417 -11.21 10.16 8.05
N MET A 418 -11.30 9.79 9.33
CA MET A 418 -11.00 10.67 10.46
C MET A 418 -9.58 11.23 10.45
N ILE A 419 -8.60 10.38 10.08
CA ILE A 419 -7.18 10.76 10.08
C ILE A 419 -6.87 11.94 9.16
N ASN A 420 -7.68 12.16 8.11
CA ASN A 420 -7.51 13.29 7.20
C ASN A 420 -7.83 14.63 7.87
N VAL A 421 -8.75 14.65 8.85
CA VAL A 421 -9.06 15.85 9.66
C VAL A 421 -7.85 16.22 10.51
N VAL A 422 -7.22 15.22 11.16
CA VAL A 422 -6.00 15.43 11.96
C VAL A 422 -4.84 15.86 11.07
N ALA A 423 -4.67 15.22 9.90
CA ALA A 423 -3.64 15.60 8.94
C ALA A 423 -3.78 17.05 8.45
N ALA A 424 -5.02 17.50 8.22
CA ALA A 424 -5.30 18.89 7.85
C ALA A 424 -4.93 19.86 8.99
N ALA A 425 -5.26 19.52 10.24
CA ALA A 425 -4.91 20.33 11.41
C ALA A 425 -3.38 20.43 11.60
N ILE A 426 -2.66 19.30 11.46
CA ILE A 426 -1.17 19.28 11.53
C ILE A 426 -0.60 20.14 10.38
N LYS A 427 -1.09 19.98 9.14
CA LYS A 427 -0.60 20.74 7.98
C LYS A 427 -0.82 22.24 8.11
N ALA A 428 -1.93 22.64 8.77
CA ALA A 428 -2.25 24.02 9.12
C ALA A 428 -1.58 24.48 10.42
N GLU A 429 -0.64 23.70 10.96
CA GLU A 429 0.10 23.99 12.20
C GLU A 429 -0.76 24.33 13.42
N GLN A 430 -1.96 23.75 13.50
CA GLN A 430 -2.89 24.01 14.58
C GLN A 430 -2.41 23.38 15.89
N LYS A 431 -2.77 24.04 17.03
CA LYS A 431 -2.63 23.47 18.35
C LYS A 431 -3.68 22.36 18.55
N TYR A 432 -3.40 21.41 19.47
CA TYR A 432 -4.33 20.32 19.78
C TYR A 432 -5.71 20.82 20.24
N THR A 433 -5.77 21.99 20.89
CA THR A 433 -7.02 22.62 21.33
C THR A 433 -7.97 22.96 20.17
N PHE A 434 -7.44 23.14 18.95
CA PHE A 434 -8.27 23.33 17.76
C PHE A 434 -9.23 22.14 17.54
N LEU A 435 -8.73 20.92 17.61
CA LEU A 435 -9.55 19.72 17.47
C LEU A 435 -10.34 19.39 18.74
N LYS A 436 -9.78 19.73 19.93
CA LYS A 436 -10.49 19.59 21.20
C LYS A 436 -11.79 20.40 21.25
N ASP A 437 -11.75 21.64 20.75
CA ASP A 437 -12.85 22.61 20.90
C ASP A 437 -13.66 22.80 19.60
N MET A 438 -13.34 22.04 18.54
CA MET A 438 -14.03 22.10 17.25
C MET A 438 -15.46 21.54 17.38
N ILE A 439 -16.44 22.19 16.69
CA ILE A 439 -17.80 21.66 16.59
C ILE A 439 -17.85 20.60 15.50
N PHE A 440 -18.14 19.35 15.85
CA PHE A 440 -18.37 18.25 14.93
C PHE A 440 -19.87 17.94 14.80
N THR A 441 -20.24 17.38 13.64
CA THR A 441 -21.60 16.84 13.44
C THR A 441 -21.81 15.64 14.36
N HIS A 442 -22.99 15.54 14.99
CA HIS A 442 -23.39 14.44 15.86
C HIS A 442 -24.53 13.60 15.24
N PRO A 443 -24.55 12.24 15.38
CA PRO A 443 -23.47 11.38 15.87
C PRO A 443 -22.52 10.97 14.74
N THR A 444 -21.22 11.16 14.92
CA THR A 444 -20.17 10.75 13.98
C THR A 444 -18.99 10.12 14.70
N MET A 445 -18.15 9.38 13.96
CA MET A 445 -16.87 8.91 14.52
C MET A 445 -15.89 10.08 14.73
N SER A 446 -15.96 11.11 13.90
CA SER A 446 -15.04 12.27 13.94
C SER A 446 -15.18 13.11 15.20
N GLU A 447 -16.36 13.18 15.84
CA GLU A 447 -16.55 13.91 17.09
C GLU A 447 -15.73 13.36 18.26
N ALA A 448 -15.30 12.07 18.18
CA ALA A 448 -14.40 11.46 19.15
C ALA A 448 -13.02 12.17 19.23
N LEU A 449 -12.67 12.99 18.23
CA LEU A 449 -11.47 13.82 18.29
C LEU A 449 -11.55 14.86 19.40
N ASN A 450 -12.75 15.39 19.76
CA ASN A 450 -12.90 16.27 20.92
C ASN A 450 -12.43 15.56 22.20
N ASP A 451 -12.92 14.36 22.45
CA ASP A 451 -12.61 13.58 23.66
C ASP A 451 -11.14 13.15 23.67
N LEU A 452 -10.63 12.66 22.51
CA LEU A 452 -9.22 12.27 22.38
C LEU A 452 -8.29 13.43 22.72
N PHE A 453 -8.49 14.60 22.09
CA PHE A 453 -7.66 15.76 22.33
C PHE A 453 -7.98 16.44 23.69
N GLY A 454 -9.18 16.22 24.22
CA GLY A 454 -9.55 16.61 25.59
C GLY A 454 -8.84 15.81 26.69
N SER A 455 -8.40 14.60 26.38
CA SER A 455 -7.68 13.70 27.31
C SER A 455 -6.17 13.97 27.42
N VAL A 456 -5.63 14.92 26.65
CA VAL A 456 -4.19 15.26 26.62
C VAL A 456 -3.70 15.74 28.00
N LYS A 457 -2.68 15.05 28.52
CA LYS A 457 -2.03 15.31 29.83
C LYS A 457 -0.53 15.44 29.68
#